data_62ffb7911396a75a5a5d468dfef5b3e8
#
_entry.id   62ffb7911396a75a5a5d468dfef5b3e8
#
_cell.length_a   1.000
_cell.length_b   1.000
_cell.length_c   1.000
_cell.angle_alpha   90.00
_cell.angle_beta   90.00
_cell.angle_gamma   90.00
#
_symmetry.space_group_name_H-M   'P 1'
#
loop_
_entity.id
_entity.type
_entity.pdbx_description
1 polymer ?
#
loop_
_entity_poly.entity_id
_entity_poly.type
_entity_poly.pdbx_seq_one_letter_code
_entity_poly.pdbx_strand_id
1 'polypeptide(L)'
;PYVVMKYAMTLDGKIATKTGASKWITQEAARREVQYMRHRYMGIIVGIGTVLADDPMLNVRVEGLKSPVRIICDSKLRIPLDSQIVKSAREYRTIVAYADLENVEKKKEILQTMGVETVFCPDMKKHVNLKHLMEYLGKENIDSILLEGGGTLNDSALRAGVVQEVQAFIAPKIFGGTGSRTPVDG
;
A
#
# COMPACT_ATOMS: atom_id res chain seq x y z
N PRO A 1 8.70 4.58 12.24
CA PRO A 1 9.39 4.22 10.98
C PRO A 1 9.69 5.42 10.09
N TYR A 2 10.73 5.32 9.28
CA TYR A 2 11.03 6.23 8.20
C TYR A 2 10.17 5.85 6.99
N VAL A 3 9.31 6.74 6.52
CA VAL A 3 8.35 6.47 5.45
C VAL A 3 8.75 7.17 4.16
N VAL A 4 8.98 6.38 3.11
CA VAL A 4 9.22 6.86 1.75
C VAL A 4 7.97 6.62 0.92
N MET A 5 7.34 7.68 0.46
CA MET A 5 6.23 7.62 -0.48
C MET A 5 6.78 7.48 -1.90
N LYS A 6 6.40 6.41 -2.57
CA LYS A 6 6.81 6.17 -3.97
C LYS A 6 5.57 6.10 -4.87
N TYR A 7 5.62 6.81 -5.97
CA TYR A 7 4.63 6.66 -7.04
C TYR A 7 5.27 6.78 -8.43
N ALA A 8 4.55 6.28 -9.43
CA ALA A 8 4.92 6.46 -10.82
C ALA A 8 3.81 7.27 -11.50
N MET A 9 4.18 8.29 -12.26
CA MET A 9 3.23 9.15 -12.95
C MET A 9 3.70 9.49 -14.36
N THR A 10 2.78 9.95 -15.19
CA THR A 10 3.07 10.58 -16.47
C THR A 10 3.64 11.98 -16.27
N LEU A 11 4.16 12.59 -17.34
CA LEU A 11 4.70 13.95 -17.30
C LEU A 11 3.64 14.99 -16.89
N ASP A 12 2.37 14.73 -17.19
CA ASP A 12 1.22 15.56 -16.81
C ASP A 12 0.57 15.11 -15.47
N GLY A 13 1.31 14.35 -14.64
CA GLY A 13 0.91 14.04 -13.26
C GLY A 13 -0.20 13.01 -13.10
N LYS A 14 -0.35 12.04 -14.01
CA LYS A 14 -1.40 11.03 -13.95
C LYS A 14 -0.84 9.66 -13.59
N ILE A 15 -1.56 8.92 -12.72
CA ILE A 15 -1.20 7.53 -12.34
C ILE A 15 -2.08 6.48 -13.02
N ALA A 16 -3.18 6.90 -13.64
CA ALA A 16 -4.05 6.05 -14.44
C ALA A 16 -4.85 6.91 -15.42
N THR A 17 -5.35 6.30 -16.48
CA THR A 17 -6.33 6.91 -17.37
C THR A 17 -7.69 7.06 -16.68
N LYS A 18 -8.63 7.78 -17.29
CA LYS A 18 -10.02 7.90 -16.81
C LYS A 18 -10.70 6.53 -16.66
N THR A 19 -10.35 5.55 -17.48
CA THR A 19 -10.88 4.17 -17.41
C THR A 19 -10.17 3.30 -16.38
N GLY A 20 -9.17 3.83 -15.65
CA GLY A 20 -8.41 3.11 -14.64
C GLY A 20 -7.22 2.31 -15.18
N ALA A 21 -6.94 2.36 -16.48
CA ALA A 21 -5.77 1.71 -17.04
C ALA A 21 -4.47 2.38 -16.54
N SER A 22 -3.68 1.66 -15.75
CA SER A 22 -2.42 2.10 -15.14
C SER A 22 -1.19 1.34 -15.68
N LYS A 23 -1.38 0.25 -16.37
CA LYS A 23 -0.31 -0.60 -16.94
C LYS A 23 0.03 -0.14 -18.35
N TRP A 24 1.27 0.22 -18.72
CA TRP A 24 2.48 0.41 -17.90
C TRP A 24 2.88 1.89 -17.99
N ILE A 25 2.87 2.62 -16.90
CA ILE A 25 3.30 4.03 -16.89
C ILE A 25 4.80 4.11 -17.10
N THR A 26 5.57 3.33 -16.34
CA THR A 26 7.03 3.32 -16.39
C THR A 26 7.60 2.10 -17.14
N GLN A 27 8.82 2.23 -17.62
CA GLN A 27 9.56 1.19 -18.34
C GLN A 27 10.09 0.11 -17.37
N GLU A 28 10.68 -0.96 -17.94
CA GLU A 28 11.19 -2.12 -17.21
C GLU A 28 12.27 -1.76 -16.18
N ALA A 29 13.19 -0.87 -16.53
CA ALA A 29 14.23 -0.41 -15.61
C ALA A 29 13.66 0.19 -14.32
N ALA A 30 12.64 1.03 -14.44
CA ALA A 30 11.97 1.61 -13.26
C ALA A 30 11.22 0.54 -12.43
N ARG A 31 10.59 -0.44 -13.08
CA ARG A 31 9.95 -1.56 -12.38
C ARG A 31 10.96 -2.44 -11.64
N ARG A 32 12.17 -2.63 -12.23
CA ARG A 32 13.27 -3.33 -11.58
C ARG A 32 13.76 -2.57 -10.35
N GLU A 33 13.91 -1.26 -10.42
CA GLU A 33 14.27 -0.41 -9.28
C GLU A 33 13.26 -0.56 -8.14
N VAL A 34 11.96 -0.62 -8.44
CA VAL A 34 10.91 -0.87 -7.42
C VAL A 34 11.12 -2.19 -6.68
N GLN A 35 11.63 -3.25 -7.34
CA GLN A 35 11.95 -4.51 -6.65
C GLN A 35 13.10 -4.32 -5.64
N TYR A 36 14.13 -3.55 -5.98
CA TYR A 36 15.22 -3.22 -5.07
C TYR A 36 14.73 -2.31 -3.92
N MET A 37 13.85 -1.36 -4.20
CA MET A 37 13.20 -0.57 -3.14
C MET A 37 12.44 -1.47 -2.16
N ARG A 38 11.62 -2.38 -2.65
CA ARG A 38 10.89 -3.35 -1.80
C ARG A 38 11.81 -4.21 -0.94
N HIS A 39 12.99 -4.54 -1.45
CA HIS A 39 14.00 -5.26 -0.68
C HIS A 39 14.66 -4.39 0.39
N ARG A 40 14.84 -3.10 0.11
CA ARG A 40 15.53 -2.13 0.99
C ARG A 40 14.73 -1.79 2.23
N TYR A 41 13.40 -1.67 2.09
CA TYR A 41 12.52 -1.27 3.19
C TYR A 41 11.94 -2.49 3.90
N MET A 42 11.78 -2.39 5.24
CA MET A 42 11.27 -3.48 6.05
C MET A 42 9.78 -3.73 5.85
N GLY A 43 9.00 -2.69 5.55
CA GLY A 43 7.58 -2.79 5.27
C GLY A 43 7.18 -2.12 3.96
N ILE A 44 6.10 -2.63 3.35
CA ILE A 44 5.40 -2.02 2.22
C ILE A 44 3.96 -1.74 2.61
N ILE A 45 3.50 -0.52 2.39
CA ILE A 45 2.13 -0.10 2.74
C ILE A 45 1.33 0.23 1.47
N VAL A 46 0.10 -0.28 1.39
CA VAL A 46 -0.87 0.07 0.35
C VAL A 46 -2.27 0.24 0.93
N GLY A 47 -3.13 0.98 0.26
CA GLY A 47 -4.55 1.04 0.57
C GLY A 47 -5.32 -0.13 -0.02
N ILE A 48 -6.44 -0.48 0.60
CA ILE A 48 -7.33 -1.56 0.13
C ILE A 48 -7.78 -1.36 -1.33
N GLY A 49 -7.93 -0.12 -1.79
CA GLY A 49 -8.26 0.17 -3.18
C GLY A 49 -7.27 -0.42 -4.19
N THR A 50 -5.98 -0.42 -3.87
CA THR A 50 -4.93 -1.03 -4.69
C THR A 50 -5.07 -2.55 -4.73
N VAL A 51 -5.40 -3.18 -3.60
CA VAL A 51 -5.61 -4.63 -3.53
C VAL A 51 -6.82 -5.05 -4.36
N LEU A 52 -7.92 -4.31 -4.25
CA LEU A 52 -9.16 -4.60 -4.99
C LEU A 52 -9.02 -4.37 -6.50
N ALA A 53 -8.17 -3.43 -6.92
CA ALA A 53 -7.98 -3.13 -8.34
C ALA A 53 -6.98 -4.06 -9.04
N ASP A 54 -5.89 -4.42 -8.37
CA ASP A 54 -4.73 -5.03 -9.01
C ASP A 54 -4.39 -6.44 -8.48
N ASP A 55 -4.99 -6.88 -7.38
CA ASP A 55 -4.66 -8.11 -6.65
C ASP A 55 -3.14 -8.38 -6.58
N PRO A 56 -2.35 -7.44 -6.03
CA PRO A 56 -0.90 -7.51 -6.09
C PRO A 56 -0.34 -8.47 -5.04
N MET A 57 0.80 -9.09 -5.34
CA MET A 57 1.55 -9.90 -4.35
C MET A 57 2.34 -9.03 -3.37
N LEU A 58 2.77 -7.84 -3.76
CA LEU A 58 3.63 -6.92 -2.99
C LEU A 58 4.94 -7.54 -2.48
N ASN A 59 5.39 -8.60 -3.10
CA ASN A 59 6.65 -9.28 -2.80
C ASN A 59 7.79 -8.79 -3.71
N VAL A 60 9.01 -9.21 -3.38
CA VAL A 60 10.18 -9.08 -4.25
C VAL A 60 10.28 -10.32 -5.14
N ARG A 61 10.48 -10.10 -6.45
CA ARG A 61 10.58 -11.16 -7.46
C ARG A 61 11.99 -11.31 -8.03
N VAL A 62 12.98 -10.81 -7.31
CA VAL A 62 14.40 -10.97 -7.64
C VAL A 62 14.97 -12.03 -6.71
N GLU A 63 15.58 -13.06 -7.28
CA GLU A 63 16.16 -14.17 -6.53
C GLU A 63 17.21 -13.69 -5.51
N GLY A 64 17.21 -14.28 -4.33
CA GLY A 64 18.13 -13.95 -3.25
C GLY A 64 17.77 -12.70 -2.45
N LEU A 65 16.76 -11.93 -2.85
CA LEU A 65 16.33 -10.73 -2.14
C LEU A 65 15.12 -11.00 -1.22
N LYS A 66 15.08 -10.34 -0.05
CA LYS A 66 14.01 -10.49 0.92
C LYS A 66 12.82 -9.62 0.56
N SER A 67 11.62 -10.14 0.75
CA SER A 67 10.37 -9.39 0.67
C SER A 67 10.08 -8.63 1.95
N PRO A 68 9.49 -7.43 1.86
CA PRO A 68 9.06 -6.65 3.02
C PRO A 68 7.83 -7.25 3.71
N VAL A 69 7.57 -6.85 4.94
CA VAL A 69 6.26 -7.04 5.60
C VAL A 69 5.20 -6.26 4.83
N ARG A 70 4.11 -6.93 4.47
CA ARG A 70 3.02 -6.31 3.70
C ARG A 70 1.98 -5.72 4.64
N ILE A 71 1.68 -4.44 4.50
CA ILE A 71 0.76 -3.70 5.36
C ILE A 71 -0.36 -3.14 4.49
N ILE A 72 -1.61 -3.48 4.79
CA ILE A 72 -2.78 -3.04 4.05
C ILE A 72 -3.65 -2.14 4.94
N CYS A 73 -3.86 -0.89 4.52
CA CYS A 73 -4.83 0.00 5.18
C CYS A 73 -6.23 -0.30 4.64
N ASP A 74 -7.05 -0.95 5.46
CA ASP A 74 -8.42 -1.38 5.11
C ASP A 74 -9.39 -1.14 6.24
N SER A 75 -9.88 0.07 6.38
CA SER A 75 -10.71 0.51 7.50
C SER A 75 -11.89 -0.41 7.83
N LYS A 76 -12.44 -1.11 6.84
CA LYS A 76 -13.65 -1.96 6.96
C LYS A 76 -13.38 -3.45 6.71
N LEU A 77 -12.14 -3.89 6.69
CA LEU A 77 -11.74 -5.26 6.35
C LEU A 77 -12.42 -5.79 5.07
N ARG A 78 -12.38 -5.00 3.99
CA ARG A 78 -12.94 -5.37 2.68
C ARG A 78 -12.05 -6.33 1.88
N ILE A 79 -10.82 -6.55 2.32
CA ILE A 79 -9.84 -7.40 1.62
C ILE A 79 -10.48 -8.76 1.26
N PRO A 80 -10.42 -9.20 0.00
CA PRO A 80 -10.94 -10.50 -0.39
C PRO A 80 -10.12 -11.64 0.24
N LEU A 81 -10.80 -12.66 0.76
CA LEU A 81 -10.15 -13.83 1.36
C LEU A 81 -9.37 -14.65 0.33
N ASP A 82 -9.76 -14.56 -0.94
CA ASP A 82 -9.13 -15.25 -2.07
C ASP A 82 -8.06 -14.41 -2.77
N SER A 83 -7.76 -13.19 -2.28
CA SER A 83 -6.68 -12.36 -2.83
C SER A 83 -5.31 -13.02 -2.66
N GLN A 84 -4.39 -12.73 -3.58
CA GLN A 84 -3.02 -13.26 -3.54
C GLN A 84 -2.29 -12.92 -2.24
N ILE A 85 -2.51 -11.72 -1.70
CA ILE A 85 -1.94 -11.27 -0.43
C ILE A 85 -2.38 -12.19 0.72
N VAL A 86 -3.68 -12.51 0.82
CA VAL A 86 -4.22 -13.35 1.89
C VAL A 86 -3.78 -14.79 1.71
N LYS A 87 -3.88 -15.36 0.51
CA LYS A 87 -3.44 -16.75 0.23
C LYS A 87 -1.99 -17.02 0.55
N SER A 88 -1.14 -16.02 0.40
CA SER A 88 0.30 -16.13 0.65
C SER A 88 0.74 -15.57 2.02
N ALA A 89 -0.20 -15.32 2.95
CA ALA A 89 0.11 -14.66 4.22
C ALA A 89 1.00 -15.53 5.14
N ARG A 90 0.97 -16.85 4.98
CA ARG A 90 1.86 -17.75 5.73
C ARG A 90 3.30 -17.75 5.23
N GLU A 91 3.51 -17.36 3.96
CA GLU A 91 4.85 -17.24 3.36
C GLU A 91 5.42 -15.83 3.55
N TYR A 92 4.57 -14.81 3.42
CA TYR A 92 4.96 -13.40 3.55
C TYR A 92 4.17 -12.74 4.67
N ARG A 93 4.84 -12.31 5.73
CA ARG A 93 4.21 -11.61 6.86
C ARG A 93 3.27 -10.50 6.35
N THR A 94 2.03 -10.54 6.79
CA THR A 94 0.97 -9.65 6.30
C THR A 94 0.16 -9.09 7.45
N ILE A 95 0.05 -7.77 7.50
CA ILE A 95 -0.70 -7.01 8.51
C ILE A 95 -1.82 -6.26 7.80
N VAL A 96 -3.06 -6.38 8.28
CA VAL A 96 -4.19 -5.58 7.84
C VAL A 96 -4.60 -4.64 8.97
N ALA A 97 -4.42 -3.34 8.76
CA ALA A 97 -4.86 -2.31 9.68
C ALA A 97 -6.32 -1.94 9.38
N TYR A 98 -7.18 -1.97 10.40
CA TYR A 98 -8.60 -1.66 10.28
C TYR A 98 -9.06 -0.68 11.36
N ALA A 99 -10.25 -0.11 11.19
CA ALA A 99 -10.73 0.99 12.03
C ALA A 99 -12.22 0.89 12.38
N ASP A 100 -12.99 0.06 11.70
CA ASP A 100 -14.40 -0.15 11.97
C ASP A 100 -14.62 -1.53 12.62
N LEU A 101 -15.41 -1.57 13.68
CA LEU A 101 -15.75 -2.80 14.41
C LEU A 101 -17.06 -3.43 13.94
N GLU A 102 -17.79 -2.77 13.04
CA GLU A 102 -19.08 -3.28 12.58
C GLU A 102 -18.89 -4.52 11.68
N ASN A 103 -19.46 -5.66 12.10
CA ASN A 103 -19.50 -6.91 11.35
C ASN A 103 -18.11 -7.49 10.92
N VAL A 104 -17.03 -7.15 11.63
CA VAL A 104 -15.67 -7.56 11.24
C VAL A 104 -15.17 -8.82 11.96
N GLU A 105 -15.73 -9.21 13.10
CA GLU A 105 -15.19 -10.28 13.96
C GLU A 105 -15.01 -11.60 13.21
N LYS A 106 -16.07 -12.09 12.54
CA LYS A 106 -15.99 -13.34 11.77
C LYS A 106 -14.90 -13.29 10.69
N LYS A 107 -14.80 -12.17 9.97
CA LYS A 107 -13.80 -12.02 8.91
C LYS A 107 -12.39 -11.92 9.47
N LYS A 108 -12.23 -11.22 10.59
CA LYS A 108 -10.97 -11.12 11.32
C LYS A 108 -10.48 -12.50 11.75
N GLU A 109 -11.34 -13.33 12.35
CA GLU A 109 -11.00 -14.71 12.72
C GLU A 109 -10.55 -15.53 11.51
N ILE A 110 -11.26 -15.45 10.39
CA ILE A 110 -10.87 -16.15 9.15
C ILE A 110 -9.50 -15.66 8.67
N LEU A 111 -9.27 -14.34 8.61
CA LEU A 111 -7.98 -13.78 8.19
C LEU A 111 -6.84 -14.27 9.09
N GLN A 112 -7.06 -14.31 10.41
CA GLN A 112 -6.07 -14.82 11.38
C GLN A 112 -5.77 -16.30 11.16
N THR A 113 -6.78 -17.14 10.90
CA THR A 113 -6.55 -18.57 10.58
C THR A 113 -5.78 -18.76 9.27
N MET A 114 -5.85 -17.80 8.34
CA MET A 114 -5.08 -17.78 7.10
C MET A 114 -3.66 -17.22 7.26
N GLY A 115 -3.28 -16.76 8.47
CA GLY A 115 -1.95 -16.23 8.77
C GLY A 115 -1.82 -14.72 8.59
N VAL A 116 -2.93 -13.99 8.46
CA VAL A 116 -2.94 -12.53 8.40
C VAL A 116 -3.03 -11.95 9.81
N GLU A 117 -2.10 -11.07 10.17
CA GLU A 117 -2.18 -10.27 11.39
C GLU A 117 -3.19 -9.12 11.17
N THR A 118 -4.01 -8.84 12.19
CA THR A 118 -4.96 -7.72 12.12
C THR A 118 -4.72 -6.73 13.24
N VAL A 119 -4.70 -5.44 12.93
CA VAL A 119 -4.42 -4.37 13.89
C VAL A 119 -5.54 -3.33 13.86
N PHE A 120 -6.12 -3.08 15.03
CA PHE A 120 -7.16 -2.06 15.18
C PHE A 120 -6.53 -0.69 15.43
N CYS A 121 -6.66 0.21 14.48
CA CYS A 121 -6.07 1.55 14.49
C CYS A 121 -7.08 2.62 14.04
N PRO A 122 -8.14 2.92 14.80
CA PRO A 122 -9.16 3.85 14.39
C PRO A 122 -8.74 5.32 14.57
N ASP A 123 -9.22 6.19 13.67
CA ASP A 123 -9.40 7.60 13.94
C ASP A 123 -10.85 7.91 14.38
N MET A 124 -11.17 9.18 14.58
CA MET A 124 -12.53 9.60 15.00
C MET A 124 -13.59 9.38 13.91
N LYS A 125 -13.19 9.17 12.64
CA LYS A 125 -14.07 8.96 11.48
C LYS A 125 -14.13 7.51 11.04
N LYS A 126 -13.65 6.58 11.88
CA LYS A 126 -13.51 5.15 11.56
C LYS A 126 -12.62 4.88 10.34
N HIS A 127 -11.60 5.72 10.09
CA HIS A 127 -10.53 5.44 9.16
C HIS A 127 -9.29 4.96 9.90
N VAL A 128 -8.37 4.31 9.19
CA VAL A 128 -7.08 3.89 9.76
C VAL A 128 -6.28 5.14 10.16
N ASN A 129 -5.98 5.26 11.45
CA ASN A 129 -5.09 6.29 11.99
C ASN A 129 -3.64 5.95 11.66
N LEU A 130 -3.07 6.65 10.70
CA LEU A 130 -1.72 6.35 10.22
C LEU A 130 -0.63 6.63 11.25
N LYS A 131 -0.80 7.62 12.13
CA LYS A 131 0.17 7.87 13.23
C LYS A 131 0.21 6.69 14.19
N HIS A 132 -0.97 6.24 14.64
CA HIS A 132 -1.08 5.08 15.51
C HIS A 132 -0.53 3.80 14.83
N LEU A 133 -0.80 3.64 13.53
CA LEU A 133 -0.23 2.52 12.77
C LEU A 133 1.30 2.60 12.73
N MET A 134 1.91 3.77 12.52
CA MET A 134 3.37 3.93 12.54
C MET A 134 3.95 3.62 13.92
N GLU A 135 3.30 4.05 15.00
CA GLU A 135 3.71 3.69 16.37
C GLU A 135 3.69 2.19 16.61
N TYR A 136 2.62 1.51 16.15
CA TYR A 136 2.53 0.06 16.23
C TYR A 136 3.65 -0.63 15.44
N LEU A 137 3.89 -0.23 14.19
CA LEU A 137 4.93 -0.81 13.34
C LEU A 137 6.34 -0.60 13.94
N GLY A 138 6.59 0.56 14.55
CA GLY A 138 7.84 0.82 15.26
C GLY A 138 8.06 -0.12 16.46
N LYS A 139 7.01 -0.43 17.23
CA LYS A 139 7.07 -1.42 18.32
C LYS A 139 7.31 -2.83 17.81
N GLU A 140 6.88 -3.14 16.60
CA GLU A 140 7.14 -4.40 15.90
C GLU A 140 8.53 -4.45 15.23
N ASN A 141 9.40 -3.45 15.52
CA ASN A 141 10.73 -3.30 14.94
C ASN A 141 10.74 -3.13 13.41
N ILE A 142 9.67 -2.60 12.84
CA ILE A 142 9.60 -2.21 11.43
C ILE A 142 9.93 -0.73 11.36
N ASP A 143 11.17 -0.39 11.04
CA ASP A 143 11.72 0.97 11.14
C ASP A 143 11.67 1.75 9.82
N SER A 144 11.42 1.10 8.71
CA SER A 144 11.41 1.70 7.37
C SER A 144 10.27 1.16 6.51
N ILE A 145 9.56 2.07 5.85
CA ILE A 145 8.32 1.79 5.12
C ILE A 145 8.40 2.36 3.71
N LEU A 146 8.07 1.54 2.71
CA LEU A 146 7.76 1.96 1.36
C LEU A 146 6.25 2.11 1.21
N LEU A 147 5.76 3.34 1.08
CA LEU A 147 4.35 3.63 0.78
C LEU A 147 4.16 3.62 -0.75
N GLU A 148 3.54 2.57 -1.27
CA GLU A 148 3.26 2.42 -2.71
C GLU A 148 1.83 2.85 -3.12
N GLY A 149 1.10 3.46 -2.21
CA GLY A 149 -0.08 4.25 -2.53
C GLY A 149 -1.41 3.53 -2.64
N GLY A 150 -2.11 4.01 -3.50
CA GLY A 150 -3.29 4.69 -3.91
C GLY A 150 -3.33 6.17 -3.50
N GLY A 151 -3.87 6.99 -4.40
CA GLY A 151 -3.90 8.44 -4.24
C GLY A 151 -4.48 8.90 -2.91
N THR A 152 -5.59 8.31 -2.49
CA THR A 152 -6.26 8.63 -1.21
C THR A 152 -5.40 8.28 0.02
N LEU A 153 -4.66 7.16 -0.03
CA LEU A 153 -3.75 6.81 1.07
C LEU A 153 -2.55 7.76 1.11
N ASN A 154 -2.03 8.14 -0.06
CA ASN A 154 -0.94 9.11 -0.17
C ASN A 154 -1.35 10.48 0.40
N ASP A 155 -2.54 10.99 0.06
CA ASP A 155 -3.08 12.23 0.65
C ASP A 155 -3.20 12.11 2.18
N SER A 156 -3.80 11.02 2.65
CA SER A 156 -3.95 10.77 4.08
C SER A 156 -2.61 10.73 4.81
N ALA A 157 -1.58 10.13 4.21
CA ALA A 157 -0.24 10.02 4.80
C ALA A 157 0.47 11.38 4.87
N LEU A 158 0.33 12.21 3.84
CA LEU A 158 0.85 13.58 3.83
C LEU A 158 0.14 14.44 4.89
N ARG A 159 -1.17 14.41 4.97
CA ARG A 159 -1.95 15.15 5.99
C ARG A 159 -1.63 14.69 7.40
N ALA A 160 -1.38 13.41 7.60
CA ALA A 160 -0.97 12.87 8.88
C ALA A 160 0.49 13.25 9.27
N GLY A 161 1.28 13.78 8.34
CA GLY A 161 2.68 14.16 8.57
C GLY A 161 3.59 12.95 8.83
N VAL A 162 3.27 11.78 8.27
CA VAL A 162 4.05 10.54 8.49
C VAL A 162 5.05 10.25 7.37
N VAL A 163 5.09 11.05 6.32
CA VAL A 163 5.99 10.89 5.16
C VAL A 163 7.24 11.74 5.35
N GLN A 164 8.42 11.14 5.26
CA GLN A 164 9.71 11.82 5.32
C GLN A 164 10.31 12.11 3.96
N GLU A 165 10.04 11.25 2.96
CA GLU A 165 10.62 11.36 1.62
C GLU A 165 9.59 11.02 0.56
N VAL A 166 9.69 11.66 -0.61
CA VAL A 166 8.88 11.34 -1.79
C VAL A 166 9.79 10.99 -2.95
N GLN A 167 9.57 9.81 -3.55
CA GLN A 167 10.25 9.36 -4.75
C GLN A 167 9.26 9.23 -5.93
N ALA A 168 9.29 10.19 -6.82
CA ALA A 168 8.44 10.22 -8.01
C ALA A 168 9.16 9.66 -9.24
N PHE A 169 8.62 8.62 -9.85
CA PHE A 169 9.06 8.10 -11.14
C PHE A 169 8.23 8.76 -12.25
N ILE A 170 8.84 9.60 -13.03
CA ILE A 170 8.16 10.35 -14.09
C ILE A 170 8.41 9.69 -15.45
N ALA A 171 7.33 9.20 -16.06
CA ALA A 171 7.41 8.64 -17.40
C ALA A 171 7.29 9.75 -18.46
N PRO A 172 8.04 9.68 -19.59
CA PRO A 172 7.93 10.63 -20.69
C PRO A 172 6.68 10.36 -21.54
N LYS A 173 5.52 10.43 -20.88
CA LYS A 173 4.18 10.19 -21.48
C LYS A 173 3.22 11.25 -20.99
N ILE A 174 2.21 11.54 -21.78
CA ILE A 174 1.10 12.45 -21.45
C ILE A 174 -0.19 11.69 -21.69
N PHE A 175 -1.06 11.64 -20.67
CA PHE A 175 -2.39 11.04 -20.79
C PHE A 175 -3.45 12.07 -21.15
N GLY A 176 -3.29 13.31 -20.67
CA GLY A 176 -4.25 14.37 -20.88
C GLY A 176 -5.60 14.11 -20.18
N GLY A 177 -6.60 14.92 -20.53
CA GLY A 177 -7.98 14.77 -20.07
C GLY A 177 -8.22 15.20 -18.61
N THR A 178 -9.49 15.49 -18.33
CA THR A 178 -10.01 15.75 -16.98
C THR A 178 -10.53 14.45 -16.37
N GLY A 179 -10.32 14.23 -15.04
CA GLY A 179 -10.83 13.06 -14.32
C GLY A 179 -9.89 11.83 -14.34
N SER A 180 -8.66 11.95 -14.84
CA SER A 180 -7.61 10.97 -14.63
C SER A 180 -7.07 11.05 -13.20
N ARG A 181 -6.78 9.89 -12.58
CA ARG A 181 -6.28 9.82 -11.21
C ARG A 181 -4.89 10.43 -11.05
N THR A 182 -4.66 11.11 -9.93
CA THR A 182 -3.38 11.70 -9.56
C THR A 182 -2.67 10.88 -8.48
N PRO A 183 -1.34 11.07 -8.27
CA PRO A 183 -0.61 10.38 -7.21
C PRO A 183 -1.11 10.67 -5.80
N VAL A 184 -1.65 11.87 -5.60
CA VAL A 184 -2.23 12.35 -4.34
C VAL A 184 -3.64 12.82 -4.68
N ASP A 185 -4.64 12.14 -4.13
CA ASP A 185 -6.03 12.29 -4.51
C ASP A 185 -6.89 12.34 -3.23
N GLY A 186 -7.11 13.56 -2.74
CA GLY A 186 -7.84 13.87 -1.51
C GLY A 186 -8.76 15.07 -1.62
#